data_a81e5bc2459c8f826bcdf6199b06638a
#
_entry.id   a81e5bc2459c8f826bcdf6199b06638a
#
_cell.length_a   1.000
_cell.length_b   1.000
_cell.length_c   1.000
_cell.angle_alpha   90.00
_cell.angle_beta   90.00
_cell.angle_gamma   90.00
#
_symmetry.space_group_name_H-M   'P 1'
#
loop_
_entity.id
_entity.type
_entity.pdbx_description
1 polymer ?
#
loop_
_entity_poly.entity_id
_entity_poly.type
_entity_poly.pdbx_seq_one_letter_code
_entity_poly.pdbx_strand_id
1 'polypeptide(L)'
;MKPVSLSFAALAALLSGVSGLAHVSARSAPNPNCFPFGSQARLNPDLQPPHVSREEWWCPQSDFYGFLGFSFPFQFTNEDFEVASISSHMQQMKRQFGATMIRMYIPESYTTQLWENVLEAAILNNMGVVVQVAFPISGNDLSWEKVLETTLFETLSNSKYSKIAPYVIYAAEYLNEPVGDCDMCAAGSTGNASAPASLTNLTMGMSNFRKEMNKHGIPAGISEDWDRPNLMSGAPGSDGLGVGLGVVGKALEPVLDFIHAHVMAYYHNIQVDDAWTYTANQVLWYKKYLPQFPLIISEMMWATGYNVLHAGGYITGFAVAEVSVADYTKFWKMVDANCAFLKEHNTAYFIHAWRQQGTLNMLQNDGSVVIPNWKPKKWC
;
A
#
# COMPACT_ATOMS: atom_id res chain seq x y z
N MET A 1 -43.01 -59.50 21.28
CA MET A 1 -42.16 -58.38 20.88
C MET A 1 -40.87 -58.52 21.66
N LYS A 2 -39.76 -58.87 21.01
CA LYS A 2 -38.44 -59.00 21.64
C LYS A 2 -37.62 -57.76 21.35
N PRO A 3 -36.89 -57.19 22.30
CA PRO A 3 -35.99 -56.04 22.02
C PRO A 3 -34.68 -56.53 21.39
N VAL A 4 -34.25 -55.84 20.34
CA VAL A 4 -32.95 -56.00 19.67
C VAL A 4 -31.94 -55.17 20.41
N SER A 5 -30.91 -55.77 20.96
CA SER A 5 -29.78 -55.15 21.57
C SER A 5 -28.73 -54.83 20.46
N LEU A 6 -28.39 -53.56 20.27
CA LEU A 6 -27.30 -53.11 19.43
C LEU A 6 -26.01 -53.05 20.27
N SER A 7 -25.04 -53.87 19.93
CA SER A 7 -23.70 -53.86 20.49
C SER A 7 -22.89 -52.76 19.80
N PHE A 8 -22.38 -51.77 20.54
CA PHE A 8 -21.39 -50.83 20.07
C PHE A 8 -20.00 -51.46 20.16
N ALA A 9 -19.39 -51.73 19.00
CA ALA A 9 -17.99 -52.09 18.93
C ALA A 9 -17.15 -50.76 18.93
N ALA A 10 -16.34 -50.60 19.96
CA ALA A 10 -15.40 -49.50 20.07
C ALA A 10 -14.23 -49.72 19.10
N LEU A 11 -14.10 -48.86 18.10
CA LEU A 11 -12.95 -48.79 17.22
C LEU A 11 -11.91 -47.83 17.84
N ALA A 12 -10.89 -48.38 18.49
CA ALA A 12 -9.73 -47.64 18.97
C ALA A 12 -8.84 -47.30 17.76
N ALA A 13 -8.90 -46.07 17.28
CA ALA A 13 -7.97 -45.55 16.30
C ALA A 13 -6.66 -45.17 17.00
N LEU A 14 -5.60 -45.85 16.67
CA LEU A 14 -4.21 -45.51 17.00
C LEU A 14 -3.83 -44.17 16.32
N LEU A 15 -3.83 -43.09 17.07
CA LEU A 15 -3.22 -41.82 16.69
C LEU A 15 -1.69 -41.96 16.86
N SER A 16 -1.00 -42.40 15.81
CA SER A 16 0.43 -42.26 15.68
C SER A 16 0.72 -40.76 15.49
N GLY A 17 1.11 -40.10 16.58
CA GLY A 17 1.55 -38.70 16.54
C GLY A 17 2.80 -38.57 15.72
N VAL A 18 2.69 -38.06 14.50
CA VAL A 18 3.79 -37.48 13.78
C VAL A 18 4.00 -36.07 14.36
N SER A 19 4.87 -36.00 15.36
CA SER A 19 5.41 -34.73 15.85
C SER A 19 6.36 -34.15 14.78
N GLY A 20 5.79 -33.61 13.74
CA GLY A 20 6.50 -32.68 12.83
C GLY A 20 6.76 -31.40 13.59
N LEU A 21 7.83 -31.37 14.37
CA LEU A 21 8.44 -30.10 14.78
C LEU A 21 8.83 -29.38 13.49
N ALA A 22 7.97 -28.47 13.03
CA ALA A 22 8.37 -27.49 12.06
C ALA A 22 9.58 -26.76 12.68
N HIS A 23 10.78 -27.05 12.19
CA HIS A 23 11.94 -26.24 12.44
C HIS A 23 11.58 -24.85 11.94
N VAL A 24 11.13 -23.99 12.83
CA VAL A 24 11.14 -22.53 12.61
C VAL A 24 12.63 -22.19 12.54
N SER A 25 13.18 -22.25 11.34
CA SER A 25 14.51 -21.76 11.05
C SER A 25 14.52 -20.32 11.52
N ALA A 26 15.30 -20.02 12.54
CA ALA A 26 15.58 -18.64 12.91
C ALA A 26 16.18 -18.00 11.66
N ARG A 27 15.38 -17.17 10.95
CA ARG A 27 15.93 -16.43 9.80
C ARG A 27 17.08 -15.58 10.29
N SER A 28 18.19 -15.68 9.60
CA SER A 28 19.29 -14.73 9.72
C SER A 28 18.77 -13.30 9.62
N ALA A 29 19.40 -12.38 10.33
CA ALA A 29 19.14 -10.95 10.15
C ALA A 29 19.14 -10.60 8.65
N PRO A 30 18.35 -9.59 8.22
CA PRO A 30 18.35 -9.16 6.82
C PRO A 30 19.75 -8.95 6.31
N ASN A 31 19.97 -9.18 5.01
CA ASN A 31 21.26 -8.88 4.39
C ASN A 31 21.67 -7.43 4.77
N PRO A 32 22.80 -7.23 5.45
CA PRO A 32 23.18 -5.90 5.92
C PRO A 32 23.36 -4.87 4.80
N ASN A 33 23.53 -5.33 3.57
CA ASN A 33 23.78 -4.49 2.41
C ASN A 33 22.53 -4.18 1.59
N CYS A 34 21.36 -4.79 1.87
CA CYS A 34 20.17 -4.51 1.08
C CYS A 34 19.33 -3.36 1.68
N PHE A 35 18.79 -2.52 0.83
CA PHE A 35 17.95 -1.37 1.19
C PHE A 35 16.46 -1.78 1.17
N PRO A 36 15.61 -1.31 2.06
CA PRO A 36 15.86 -0.29 3.09
C PRO A 36 16.19 -0.86 4.48
N PHE A 37 16.34 -2.17 4.63
CA PHE A 37 16.44 -2.82 5.95
C PHE A 37 17.87 -3.10 6.41
N GLY A 38 18.81 -3.18 5.49
CA GLY A 38 20.22 -3.47 5.77
C GLY A 38 20.91 -2.35 6.55
N SER A 39 21.64 -2.72 7.58
CA SER A 39 22.33 -1.76 8.44
C SER A 39 23.46 -0.99 7.75
N GLN A 40 23.98 -1.52 6.64
CA GLN A 40 25.05 -0.92 5.84
C GLN A 40 24.54 -0.23 4.57
N ALA A 41 23.32 -0.51 4.13
CA ALA A 41 22.74 0.13 2.95
C ALA A 41 22.48 1.63 3.21
N ARG A 42 23.18 2.48 2.47
CA ARG A 42 23.07 3.93 2.60
C ARG A 42 22.98 4.58 1.23
N LEU A 43 21.99 5.45 1.07
CA LEU A 43 21.93 6.36 -0.06
C LEU A 43 23.02 7.41 0.09
N ASN A 44 23.73 7.68 -1.01
CA ASN A 44 24.85 8.61 -1.00
C ASN A 44 24.36 10.06 -1.19
N PRO A 45 24.62 10.98 -0.23
CA PRO A 45 24.25 12.38 -0.38
C PRO A 45 24.93 13.07 -1.58
N ASP A 46 26.06 12.56 -2.07
CA ASP A 46 26.75 13.06 -3.27
C ASP A 46 26.10 12.55 -4.56
N LEU A 47 24.91 11.97 -4.48
CA LEU A 47 24.10 11.48 -5.58
C LEU A 47 24.74 10.37 -6.43
N GLN A 48 25.76 9.71 -5.90
CA GLN A 48 26.38 8.57 -6.57
C GLN A 48 25.51 7.32 -6.34
N PRO A 49 25.15 6.58 -7.40
CA PRO A 49 24.42 5.34 -7.25
C PRO A 49 25.28 4.30 -6.50
N PRO A 50 24.65 3.35 -5.78
CA PRO A 50 25.34 2.18 -5.25
C PRO A 50 26.10 1.42 -6.33
N HIS A 51 27.21 0.78 -5.95
CA HIS A 51 28.03 -0.04 -6.87
C HIS A 51 27.49 -1.46 -7.09
N VAL A 52 26.18 -1.61 -7.01
CA VAL A 52 25.46 -2.88 -7.20
C VAL A 52 24.29 -2.65 -8.14
N SER A 53 23.75 -3.70 -8.71
CA SER A 53 22.52 -3.57 -9.52
C SER A 53 21.34 -3.14 -8.64
N ARG A 54 20.28 -2.64 -9.28
CA ARG A 54 19.07 -2.25 -8.54
C ARG A 54 18.44 -3.46 -7.82
N GLU A 55 18.47 -4.62 -8.44
CA GLU A 55 17.93 -5.89 -7.92
C GLU A 55 18.71 -6.35 -6.68
N GLU A 56 20.02 -6.12 -6.65
CA GLU A 56 20.87 -6.44 -5.49
C GLU A 56 20.76 -5.37 -4.40
N TRP A 57 20.41 -4.13 -4.78
CA TRP A 57 20.25 -3.02 -3.84
C TRP A 57 19.02 -3.18 -2.95
N TRP A 58 17.86 -3.48 -3.56
CA TRP A 58 16.64 -3.67 -2.79
C TRP A 58 16.63 -5.03 -2.09
N CYS A 59 16.17 -5.05 -0.83
CA CYS A 59 16.00 -6.30 -0.12
C CYS A 59 15.03 -7.23 -0.88
N PRO A 60 15.23 -8.55 -0.78
CA PRO A 60 14.32 -9.49 -1.46
C PRO A 60 12.90 -9.37 -0.90
N GLN A 61 11.91 -9.66 -1.75
CA GLN A 61 10.48 -9.55 -1.40
C GLN A 61 10.12 -10.30 -0.10
N SER A 62 10.82 -11.39 0.20
CA SER A 62 10.64 -12.13 1.44
C SER A 62 10.95 -11.34 2.72
N ASP A 63 11.66 -10.23 2.62
CA ASP A 63 11.98 -9.36 3.73
C ASP A 63 11.00 -8.16 3.85
N PHE A 64 10.12 -7.98 2.85
CA PHE A 64 9.06 -6.96 2.89
C PHE A 64 7.83 -7.51 3.60
N TYR A 65 7.78 -7.31 4.91
CA TYR A 65 6.61 -7.61 5.75
C TYR A 65 6.53 -6.64 6.92
N GLY A 66 5.30 -6.44 7.43
CA GLY A 66 5.06 -5.50 8.52
C GLY A 66 5.15 -4.04 8.07
N PHE A 67 5.43 -3.16 9.01
CA PHE A 67 5.40 -1.73 8.79
C PHE A 67 6.56 -1.21 7.94
N LEU A 68 6.25 -0.45 6.89
CA LEU A 68 7.22 0.25 6.06
C LEU A 68 7.29 1.75 6.38
N GLY A 69 6.16 2.39 6.54
CA GLY A 69 6.05 3.83 6.73
C GLY A 69 4.64 4.35 6.55
N PHE A 70 4.52 5.53 5.99
CA PHE A 70 3.24 6.24 5.88
C PHE A 70 2.96 6.66 4.45
N SER A 71 1.66 6.70 4.09
CA SER A 71 1.18 7.52 2.99
C SER A 71 1.37 8.99 3.38
N PHE A 72 2.06 9.74 2.53
CA PHE A 72 2.40 11.14 2.76
C PHE A 72 1.79 11.98 1.64
N PRO A 73 0.69 12.69 1.94
CA PRO A 73 0.03 13.56 0.98
C PRO A 73 0.90 14.75 0.57
N PHE A 74 0.83 15.10 -0.71
CA PHE A 74 1.49 16.26 -1.31
C PHE A 74 0.45 17.18 -1.95
N GLN A 75 -0.64 17.43 -1.23
CA GLN A 75 -1.75 18.25 -1.67
C GLN A 75 -1.63 19.67 -1.12
N PHE A 76 -2.03 20.65 -1.94
CA PHE A 76 -2.56 21.98 -1.56
C PHE A 76 -1.64 23.07 -1.04
N THR A 77 -0.35 22.89 -0.77
CA THR A 77 0.51 24.02 -0.41
C THR A 77 1.93 23.89 -0.96
N ASN A 78 2.49 24.97 -1.50
CA ASN A 78 3.88 24.99 -1.98
C ASN A 78 4.91 24.77 -0.86
N GLU A 79 4.58 25.14 0.37
CA GLU A 79 5.46 24.97 1.54
C GLU A 79 5.72 23.50 1.87
N ASP A 80 4.77 22.61 1.54
CA ASP A 80 4.90 21.18 1.79
C ASP A 80 5.89 20.50 0.84
N PHE A 81 6.26 21.15 -0.24
CA PHE A 81 7.12 20.62 -1.29
C PHE A 81 8.61 20.95 -1.10
N GLU A 82 8.94 21.79 -0.15
CA GLU A 82 10.33 22.13 0.14
C GLU A 82 11.09 20.95 0.79
N VAL A 83 12.33 20.77 0.40
CA VAL A 83 13.21 19.68 0.91
C VAL A 83 13.25 19.68 2.45
N ALA A 84 13.36 20.85 3.06
CA ALA A 84 13.44 20.98 4.51
C ALA A 84 12.16 20.48 5.22
N SER A 85 10.98 20.82 4.67
CA SER A 85 9.69 20.39 5.20
C SER A 85 9.53 18.88 5.06
N ILE A 86 9.72 18.34 3.86
CA ILE A 86 9.63 16.90 3.59
C ILE A 86 10.61 16.12 4.49
N SER A 87 11.86 16.59 4.56
CA SER A 87 12.91 15.97 5.37
C SER A 87 12.56 15.97 6.86
N SER A 88 11.99 17.05 7.39
CA SER A 88 11.54 17.13 8.78
C SER A 88 10.50 16.06 9.11
N HIS A 89 9.49 15.89 8.25
CA HIS A 89 8.49 14.84 8.39
C HIS A 89 9.10 13.43 8.29
N MET A 90 9.95 13.18 7.32
CA MET A 90 10.65 11.89 7.19
C MET A 90 11.48 11.56 8.43
N GLN A 91 12.19 12.55 8.99
CA GLN A 91 12.94 12.38 10.24
C GLN A 91 12.03 12.04 11.41
N GLN A 92 10.86 12.69 11.51
CA GLN A 92 9.90 12.41 12.56
C GLN A 92 9.33 10.99 12.44
N MET A 93 8.88 10.58 11.24
CA MET A 93 8.42 9.22 10.97
C MET A 93 9.49 8.18 11.33
N LYS A 94 10.72 8.43 10.93
CA LYS A 94 11.85 7.53 11.20
C LYS A 94 12.19 7.42 12.67
N ARG A 95 12.28 8.55 13.39
CA ARG A 95 12.63 8.56 14.83
C ARG A 95 11.53 7.96 15.69
N GLN A 96 10.27 8.31 15.43
CA GLN A 96 9.16 7.92 16.29
C GLN A 96 8.68 6.50 15.98
N PHE A 97 8.57 6.16 14.71
CA PHE A 97 7.97 4.88 14.26
C PHE A 97 8.98 3.94 13.62
N GLY A 98 10.16 4.45 13.31
CA GLY A 98 11.17 3.70 12.57
C GLY A 98 10.79 3.46 11.12
N ALA A 99 10.03 4.32 10.48
CA ALA A 99 9.73 4.23 9.06
C ALA A 99 11.00 4.11 8.21
N THR A 100 10.93 3.29 7.18
CA THR A 100 12.03 3.07 6.22
C THR A 100 11.69 3.60 4.85
N MET A 101 10.41 3.84 4.60
CA MET A 101 9.90 4.31 3.32
C MET A 101 8.76 5.30 3.53
N ILE A 102 8.46 6.08 2.51
CA ILE A 102 7.19 6.79 2.36
C ILE A 102 6.51 6.34 1.08
N ARG A 103 5.19 6.44 1.05
CA ARG A 103 4.38 6.40 -0.16
C ARG A 103 3.88 7.80 -0.43
N MET A 104 4.19 8.36 -1.58
CA MET A 104 3.58 9.60 -2.03
C MET A 104 2.09 9.36 -2.26
N TYR A 105 1.27 10.31 -1.83
CA TYR A 105 -0.18 10.22 -1.98
C TYR A 105 -0.69 11.46 -2.69
N ILE A 106 -1.34 11.25 -3.83
CA ILE A 106 -1.97 12.26 -4.69
C ILE A 106 -1.10 13.52 -4.80
N PRO A 107 0.08 13.45 -5.46
CA PRO A 107 0.94 14.62 -5.63
C PRO A 107 0.29 15.60 -6.60
N GLU A 108 0.18 16.85 -6.19
CA GLU A 108 -0.34 17.94 -7.00
C GLU A 108 0.80 18.90 -7.36
N SER A 109 1.58 18.57 -8.37
CA SER A 109 2.63 19.45 -8.85
C SER A 109 2.78 19.38 -10.37
N TYR A 110 3.01 20.54 -10.97
CA TYR A 110 3.20 20.68 -12.41
C TYR A 110 4.67 20.74 -12.84
N THR A 111 5.61 20.51 -11.91
CA THR A 111 7.03 20.70 -12.17
C THR A 111 7.86 19.50 -11.70
N THR A 112 9.07 19.37 -12.26
CA THR A 112 10.06 18.40 -11.79
C THR A 112 10.50 18.63 -10.35
N GLN A 113 10.34 19.86 -9.84
CA GLN A 113 10.84 20.27 -8.53
C GLN A 113 10.27 19.41 -7.38
N LEU A 114 9.00 19.01 -7.45
CA LEU A 114 8.42 18.13 -6.43
C LEU A 114 9.18 16.80 -6.34
N TRP A 115 9.38 16.16 -7.49
CA TRP A 115 10.06 14.88 -7.56
C TRP A 115 11.50 14.97 -7.08
N GLU A 116 12.20 16.03 -7.49
CA GLU A 116 13.57 16.30 -7.06
C GLU A 116 13.66 16.54 -5.54
N ASN A 117 12.75 17.33 -4.99
CA ASN A 117 12.70 17.61 -3.55
C ASN A 117 12.41 16.36 -2.71
N VAL A 118 11.51 15.50 -3.19
CA VAL A 118 11.22 14.21 -2.53
C VAL A 118 12.43 13.30 -2.58
N LEU A 119 13.09 13.19 -3.72
CA LEU A 119 14.31 12.37 -3.84
C LEU A 119 15.43 12.89 -2.93
N GLU A 120 15.64 14.21 -2.89
CA GLU A 120 16.66 14.82 -2.02
C GLU A 120 16.35 14.54 -0.54
N ALA A 121 15.12 14.79 -0.11
CA ALA A 121 14.71 14.52 1.26
C ALA A 121 14.85 13.04 1.64
N ALA A 122 14.52 12.13 0.72
CA ALA A 122 14.65 10.69 0.90
C ALA A 122 16.12 10.27 1.05
N ILE A 123 17.00 10.79 0.20
CA ILE A 123 18.46 10.56 0.26
C ILE A 123 19.02 11.04 1.59
N LEU A 124 18.72 12.29 2.00
CA LEU A 124 19.18 12.87 3.27
C LEU A 124 18.71 12.05 4.48
N ASN A 125 17.57 11.41 4.39
CA ASN A 125 17.00 10.61 5.47
C ASN A 125 17.27 9.11 5.34
N ASN A 126 17.92 8.68 4.27
CA ASN A 126 18.13 7.25 3.96
C ASN A 126 16.80 6.49 4.04
N MET A 127 15.82 6.92 3.25
CA MET A 127 14.48 6.31 3.15
C MET A 127 14.15 6.02 1.69
N GLY A 128 13.39 4.95 1.46
CA GLY A 128 12.83 4.65 0.15
C GLY A 128 11.55 5.43 -0.13
N VAL A 129 11.17 5.49 -1.39
CA VAL A 129 9.95 6.16 -1.84
C VAL A 129 9.16 5.24 -2.77
N VAL A 130 7.85 5.18 -2.56
CA VAL A 130 6.90 4.77 -3.58
C VAL A 130 6.35 6.06 -4.18
N VAL A 131 6.60 6.28 -5.47
CA VAL A 131 6.04 7.44 -6.17
C VAL A 131 4.66 7.12 -6.73
N GLN A 132 3.80 8.11 -6.83
CA GLN A 132 2.46 7.96 -7.40
C GLN A 132 2.20 9.06 -8.42
N VAL A 133 1.60 8.72 -9.55
CA VAL A 133 0.96 9.65 -10.45
C VAL A 133 -0.54 9.44 -10.34
N ALA A 134 -1.29 10.46 -9.95
CA ALA A 134 -2.73 10.39 -9.74
C ALA A 134 -3.43 11.49 -10.54
N PHE A 135 -4.39 11.11 -11.36
CA PHE A 135 -5.16 12.01 -12.22
C PHE A 135 -6.47 11.31 -12.64
N PRO A 136 -7.55 12.06 -12.91
CA PRO A 136 -8.77 11.46 -13.42
C PRO A 136 -8.61 11.00 -14.87
N ILE A 137 -9.01 9.76 -15.17
CA ILE A 137 -9.09 9.23 -16.55
C ILE A 137 -10.50 9.35 -17.14
N SER A 138 -11.45 9.86 -16.39
CA SER A 138 -12.80 10.12 -16.84
C SER A 138 -12.86 11.40 -17.66
N GLY A 139 -13.31 11.29 -18.90
CA GLY A 139 -13.44 12.42 -19.80
C GLY A 139 -12.36 12.50 -20.87
N ASN A 140 -12.32 13.63 -21.60
CA ASN A 140 -11.35 13.87 -22.66
C ASN A 140 -10.14 14.71 -22.23
N ASP A 141 -10.09 15.12 -20.96
CA ASP A 141 -9.01 15.93 -20.43
C ASP A 141 -8.00 15.07 -19.66
N LEU A 142 -6.99 14.62 -20.39
CA LEU A 142 -5.83 13.89 -19.86
C LEU A 142 -4.64 14.84 -19.62
N SER A 143 -4.89 16.13 -19.45
CA SER A 143 -3.83 17.12 -19.29
C SER A 143 -2.99 16.89 -18.04
N TRP A 144 -3.62 16.47 -16.96
CA TRP A 144 -2.96 16.11 -15.70
C TRP A 144 -2.07 14.87 -15.81
N GLU A 145 -2.54 13.81 -16.46
CA GLU A 145 -1.74 12.63 -16.78
C GLU A 145 -0.44 13.03 -17.43
N LYS A 146 -0.56 13.75 -18.52
CA LYS A 146 0.58 14.18 -19.32
C LYS A 146 1.57 15.02 -18.52
N VAL A 147 1.09 15.90 -17.63
CA VAL A 147 1.97 16.74 -16.81
C VAL A 147 2.69 15.91 -15.76
N LEU A 148 1.98 15.12 -14.97
CA LEU A 148 2.58 14.33 -13.89
C LEU A 148 3.54 13.27 -14.41
N GLU A 149 3.16 12.54 -15.44
CA GLU A 149 4.04 11.57 -16.09
C GLU A 149 5.28 12.23 -16.70
N THR A 150 5.09 13.31 -17.46
CA THR A 150 6.20 14.00 -18.14
C THR A 150 7.20 14.54 -17.13
N THR A 151 6.75 15.17 -16.05
CA THR A 151 7.65 15.74 -15.02
C THR A 151 8.39 14.64 -14.25
N LEU A 152 7.73 13.51 -13.97
CA LEU A 152 8.39 12.35 -13.36
C LEU A 152 9.45 11.75 -14.30
N PHE A 153 9.10 11.49 -15.57
CA PHE A 153 10.01 10.91 -16.56
C PHE A 153 11.19 11.85 -16.87
N GLU A 154 10.96 13.16 -16.91
CA GLU A 154 12.01 14.15 -17.05
C GLU A 154 12.98 14.12 -15.85
N THR A 155 12.45 14.02 -14.63
CA THR A 155 13.26 13.86 -13.42
C THR A 155 14.11 12.61 -13.47
N LEU A 156 13.54 11.49 -13.90
CA LEU A 156 14.27 10.22 -14.02
C LEU A 156 15.33 10.21 -15.12
N SER A 157 15.16 11.01 -16.17
CA SER A 157 16.03 10.98 -17.36
C SER A 157 17.07 12.11 -17.35
N ASN A 158 16.71 13.30 -16.91
CA ASN A 158 17.47 14.52 -17.18
C ASN A 158 17.92 15.27 -15.92
N SER A 159 17.36 14.98 -14.73
CA SER A 159 17.76 15.68 -13.51
C SER A 159 19.11 15.21 -12.97
N LYS A 160 19.66 15.98 -12.05
CA LYS A 160 20.85 15.55 -11.28
C LYS A 160 20.65 14.26 -10.49
N TYR A 161 19.39 13.87 -10.24
CA TYR A 161 19.02 12.65 -9.51
C TYR A 161 18.85 11.43 -10.42
N SER A 162 18.87 11.59 -11.75
CA SER A 162 18.55 10.52 -12.70
C SER A 162 19.27 9.20 -12.44
N LYS A 163 20.54 9.23 -12.06
CA LYS A 163 21.35 8.04 -11.80
C LYS A 163 21.02 7.36 -10.47
N ILE A 164 20.66 8.12 -9.43
CA ILE A 164 20.40 7.58 -8.10
C ILE A 164 18.89 7.30 -7.89
N ALA A 165 18.00 7.94 -8.63
CA ALA A 165 16.55 7.79 -8.48
C ALA A 165 16.08 6.32 -8.48
N PRO A 166 16.58 5.41 -9.36
CA PRO A 166 16.18 4.00 -9.32
C PRO A 166 16.53 3.27 -8.02
N TYR A 167 17.46 3.81 -7.26
CA TYR A 167 17.89 3.26 -5.96
C TYR A 167 17.14 3.89 -4.78
N VAL A 168 16.44 4.99 -5.01
CA VAL A 168 15.57 5.68 -4.02
C VAL A 168 14.11 5.26 -4.21
N ILE A 169 13.67 5.17 -5.47
CA ILE A 169 12.29 4.78 -5.82
C ILE A 169 12.18 3.26 -5.83
N TYR A 170 11.40 2.74 -4.89
CA TYR A 170 11.08 1.31 -4.81
C TYR A 170 10.16 0.87 -5.95
N ALA A 171 9.07 1.61 -6.13
CA ALA A 171 8.01 1.29 -7.07
C ALA A 171 7.26 2.57 -7.48
N ALA A 172 6.55 2.52 -8.59
CA ALA A 172 5.74 3.62 -9.09
C ALA A 172 4.27 3.20 -9.26
N GLU A 173 3.36 3.94 -8.64
CA GLU A 173 1.92 3.73 -8.73
C GLU A 173 1.32 4.59 -9.84
N TYR A 174 0.53 3.95 -10.70
CA TYR A 174 -0.29 4.60 -11.71
C TYR A 174 -1.71 4.73 -11.18
N LEU A 175 -2.13 5.95 -10.92
CA LEU A 175 -3.39 6.33 -10.30
C LEU A 175 -3.53 5.95 -8.82
N ASN A 176 -4.55 6.52 -8.19
CA ASN A 176 -5.04 6.14 -6.88
C ASN A 176 -6.51 5.73 -6.99
N GLU A 177 -6.83 4.52 -6.63
CA GLU A 177 -8.21 3.97 -6.66
C GLU A 177 -9.02 4.35 -7.91
N PRO A 178 -8.52 4.11 -9.14
CA PRO A 178 -9.22 4.54 -10.35
C PRO A 178 -10.63 3.96 -10.48
N VAL A 179 -10.89 2.83 -9.84
CA VAL A 179 -12.22 2.22 -9.75
C VAL A 179 -12.98 2.76 -8.54
N GLY A 180 -12.29 2.91 -7.40
CA GLY A 180 -12.87 3.37 -6.15
C GLY A 180 -13.27 4.82 -6.17
N ASP A 181 -12.34 5.69 -6.53
CA ASP A 181 -12.53 7.14 -6.62
C ASP A 181 -13.29 7.56 -7.89
N CYS A 182 -13.65 6.58 -8.71
CA CYS A 182 -14.40 6.81 -9.93
C CYS A 182 -13.65 7.59 -11.01
N ASP A 183 -12.30 7.55 -10.99
CA ASP A 183 -11.47 8.17 -12.04
C ASP A 183 -11.75 7.59 -13.42
N MET A 184 -12.29 6.37 -13.47
CA MET A 184 -12.76 5.69 -14.67
C MET A 184 -14.20 6.01 -15.05
N CYS A 185 -14.93 6.73 -14.21
CA CYS A 185 -16.35 6.99 -14.47
C CYS A 185 -16.51 8.10 -15.49
N ALA A 186 -17.46 7.95 -16.41
CA ALA A 186 -17.85 9.05 -17.30
C ALA A 186 -18.35 10.24 -16.47
N ALA A 187 -18.01 11.45 -16.86
CA ALA A 187 -18.48 12.67 -16.20
C ALA A 187 -20.01 12.64 -16.02
N GLY A 188 -20.48 12.68 -14.76
CA GLY A 188 -21.91 12.62 -14.40
C GLY A 188 -22.48 11.22 -14.15
N SER A 189 -21.70 10.16 -14.24
CA SER A 189 -22.14 8.81 -13.89
C SER A 189 -21.60 8.40 -12.51
N THR A 190 -22.46 8.13 -11.59
CA THR A 190 -22.10 7.45 -10.35
C THR A 190 -21.87 5.97 -10.67
N GLY A 191 -20.63 5.55 -10.77
CA GLY A 191 -20.27 4.16 -10.57
C GLY A 191 -20.26 3.21 -11.77
N ASN A 192 -20.09 3.63 -13.01
CA ASN A 192 -19.92 2.68 -14.11
C ASN A 192 -18.47 2.58 -14.61
N ALA A 193 -17.58 2.06 -13.74
CA ALA A 193 -16.18 1.77 -14.05
C ALA A 193 -15.97 0.75 -15.19
N SER A 194 -17.01 0.05 -15.61
CA SER A 194 -16.96 -0.96 -16.66
C SER A 194 -17.18 -0.43 -18.08
N ALA A 195 -17.27 0.91 -18.27
CA ALA A 195 -17.39 1.47 -19.62
C ALA A 195 -16.17 1.06 -20.46
N PRO A 196 -16.34 0.38 -21.63
CA PRO A 196 -15.23 -0.18 -22.40
C PRO A 196 -14.14 0.83 -22.75
N ALA A 197 -14.50 2.09 -22.99
CA ALA A 197 -13.54 3.15 -23.31
C ALA A 197 -12.63 3.48 -22.11
N SER A 198 -13.20 3.60 -20.91
CA SER A 198 -12.43 3.89 -19.69
C SER A 198 -11.49 2.75 -19.32
N LEU A 199 -11.93 1.50 -19.48
CA LEU A 199 -11.09 0.33 -19.24
C LEU A 199 -9.92 0.25 -20.23
N THR A 200 -10.18 0.54 -21.51
CA THR A 200 -9.12 0.60 -22.52
C THR A 200 -8.11 1.69 -22.20
N ASN A 201 -8.57 2.88 -21.83
CA ASN A 201 -7.68 3.99 -21.46
C ASN A 201 -6.83 3.65 -20.23
N LEU A 202 -7.44 3.05 -19.19
CA LEU A 202 -6.73 2.62 -17.98
C LEU A 202 -5.63 1.60 -18.33
N THR A 203 -5.95 0.55 -19.07
CA THR A 203 -5.00 -0.51 -19.39
C THR A 203 -3.90 -0.04 -20.32
N MET A 204 -4.21 0.82 -21.31
CA MET A 204 -3.22 1.41 -22.20
C MET A 204 -2.30 2.38 -21.46
N GLY A 205 -2.87 3.27 -20.63
CA GLY A 205 -2.10 4.21 -19.81
C GLY A 205 -1.15 3.47 -18.88
N MET A 206 -1.66 2.50 -18.11
CA MET A 206 -0.85 1.66 -17.22
C MET A 206 0.28 0.93 -17.99
N SER A 207 -0.02 0.36 -19.15
CA SER A 207 0.99 -0.32 -19.97
C SER A 207 2.08 0.63 -20.46
N ASN A 208 1.71 1.84 -20.89
CA ASN A 208 2.67 2.87 -21.31
C ASN A 208 3.51 3.36 -20.14
N PHE A 209 2.89 3.67 -19.01
CA PHE A 209 3.57 4.09 -17.79
C PHE A 209 4.58 3.04 -17.32
N ARG A 210 4.15 1.77 -17.24
CA ARG A 210 5.03 0.64 -16.93
C ARG A 210 6.24 0.57 -17.85
N LYS A 211 6.02 0.70 -19.16
CA LYS A 211 7.10 0.66 -20.14
C LYS A 211 8.13 1.77 -19.93
N GLU A 212 7.69 2.97 -19.60
CA GLU A 212 8.59 4.09 -19.31
C GLU A 212 9.35 3.87 -18.00
N MET A 213 8.66 3.50 -16.92
CA MET A 213 9.29 3.24 -15.63
C MET A 213 10.32 2.08 -15.70
N ASN A 214 10.02 1.04 -16.45
CA ASN A 214 10.91 -0.11 -16.61
C ASN A 214 12.19 0.23 -17.38
N LYS A 215 12.26 1.32 -18.15
CA LYS A 215 13.53 1.82 -18.72
C LYS A 215 14.54 2.21 -17.64
N HIS A 216 14.04 2.59 -16.48
CA HIS A 216 14.83 2.92 -15.29
C HIS A 216 14.94 1.76 -14.30
N GLY A 217 14.43 0.57 -14.66
CA GLY A 217 14.37 -0.59 -13.78
C GLY A 217 13.38 -0.45 -12.62
N ILE A 218 12.50 0.55 -12.63
CA ILE A 218 11.52 0.80 -11.58
C ILE A 218 10.25 0.03 -11.94
N PRO A 219 9.77 -0.91 -11.08
CA PRO A 219 8.50 -1.60 -11.32
C PRO A 219 7.33 -0.63 -11.19
N ALA A 220 6.30 -0.86 -12.00
CA ALA A 220 5.09 -0.07 -12.01
C ALA A 220 3.84 -0.92 -11.80
N GLY A 221 2.87 -0.37 -11.10
CA GLY A 221 1.63 -1.05 -10.77
C GLY A 221 0.53 -0.08 -10.38
N ILE A 222 -0.54 -0.62 -9.83
CA ILE A 222 -1.73 0.12 -9.45
C ILE A 222 -1.91 0.09 -7.93
N SER A 223 -2.53 1.14 -7.43
CA SER A 223 -2.95 1.29 -6.04
C SER A 223 -4.49 1.31 -6.00
N GLU A 224 -5.12 0.25 -5.48
CA GLU A 224 -6.58 0.07 -5.54
C GLU A 224 -7.12 -0.82 -4.40
N ASP A 225 -8.39 -0.58 -4.05
CA ASP A 225 -9.19 -1.52 -3.27
C ASP A 225 -9.75 -2.61 -4.19
N TRP A 226 -9.22 -3.82 -4.05
CA TRP A 226 -9.67 -4.96 -4.85
C TRP A 226 -10.93 -5.63 -4.31
N ASP A 227 -11.41 -5.24 -3.13
CA ASP A 227 -12.71 -5.67 -2.60
C ASP A 227 -13.86 -4.88 -3.24
N ARG A 228 -13.87 -4.93 -4.58
CA ARG A 228 -14.89 -4.31 -5.43
C ARG A 228 -15.50 -5.39 -6.33
N PRO A 229 -16.54 -6.07 -5.83
CA PRO A 229 -17.14 -7.20 -6.52
C PRO A 229 -17.61 -6.87 -7.93
N ASN A 230 -17.37 -7.82 -8.85
CA ASN A 230 -17.65 -7.75 -10.28
C ASN A 230 -16.74 -6.78 -11.09
N LEU A 231 -15.98 -5.93 -10.43
CA LEU A 231 -15.03 -5.00 -11.05
C LEU A 231 -13.58 -5.47 -10.87
N MET A 232 -13.02 -5.25 -9.69
CA MET A 232 -11.66 -5.69 -9.36
C MET A 232 -11.62 -7.16 -8.96
N SER A 233 -12.49 -7.58 -8.04
CA SER A 233 -12.75 -8.97 -7.71
C SER A 233 -13.96 -9.51 -8.47
N GLY A 234 -14.10 -10.85 -8.53
CA GLY A 234 -15.25 -11.51 -9.13
C GLY A 234 -16.54 -11.36 -8.32
N ALA A 235 -17.57 -12.11 -8.68
CA ALA A 235 -18.82 -12.11 -7.92
C ALA A 235 -18.59 -12.52 -6.46
N PRO A 236 -19.34 -11.95 -5.49
CA PRO A 236 -19.18 -12.30 -4.07
C PRO A 236 -19.35 -13.78 -3.79
N GLY A 237 -18.42 -14.36 -3.04
CA GLY A 237 -18.52 -15.70 -2.47
C GLY A 237 -19.35 -15.73 -1.19
N SER A 238 -19.38 -16.88 -0.54
CA SER A 238 -20.10 -17.06 0.73
C SER A 238 -19.46 -16.30 1.91
N ASP A 239 -18.21 -15.93 1.78
CA ASP A 239 -17.42 -15.14 2.73
C ASP A 239 -17.52 -13.61 2.49
N GLY A 240 -18.31 -13.21 1.49
CA GLY A 240 -18.47 -11.82 1.08
C GLY A 240 -17.36 -11.31 0.16
N LEU A 241 -16.24 -12.02 0.04
CA LEU A 241 -15.15 -11.66 -0.88
C LEU A 241 -15.45 -12.13 -2.31
N GLY A 242 -14.92 -11.42 -3.29
CA GLY A 242 -15.09 -11.82 -4.68
C GLY A 242 -14.38 -13.14 -5.01
N VAL A 243 -15.00 -13.98 -5.84
CA VAL A 243 -14.39 -15.24 -6.31
C VAL A 243 -13.63 -14.99 -7.62
N GLY A 244 -12.29 -14.98 -7.56
CA GLY A 244 -11.43 -14.69 -8.70
C GLY A 244 -11.37 -13.20 -9.02
N LEU A 245 -10.86 -12.86 -10.21
CA LEU A 245 -10.75 -11.50 -10.70
C LEU A 245 -12.03 -11.06 -11.42
N GLY A 246 -12.42 -9.80 -11.21
CA GLY A 246 -13.47 -9.12 -11.97
C GLY A 246 -13.01 -8.67 -13.36
N VAL A 247 -13.85 -7.94 -14.04
CA VAL A 247 -13.57 -7.50 -15.41
C VAL A 247 -12.37 -6.55 -15.49
N VAL A 248 -12.25 -5.62 -14.57
CA VAL A 248 -11.14 -4.67 -14.51
C VAL A 248 -9.87 -5.35 -14.02
N GLY A 249 -9.96 -6.16 -12.96
CA GLY A 249 -8.84 -6.92 -12.43
C GLY A 249 -8.17 -7.83 -13.48
N LYS A 250 -8.96 -8.53 -14.29
CA LYS A 250 -8.47 -9.36 -15.39
C LYS A 250 -7.78 -8.55 -16.49
N ALA A 251 -8.26 -7.33 -16.76
CA ALA A 251 -7.67 -6.47 -17.77
C ALA A 251 -6.36 -5.84 -17.29
N LEU A 252 -6.24 -5.56 -15.98
CA LEU A 252 -5.04 -4.97 -15.39
C LEU A 252 -3.93 -5.99 -15.14
N GLU A 253 -4.26 -7.22 -14.71
CA GLU A 253 -3.28 -8.24 -14.34
C GLU A 253 -2.08 -8.35 -15.31
N PRO A 254 -2.24 -8.41 -16.64
CA PRO A 254 -1.12 -8.59 -17.57
C PRO A 254 -0.24 -7.35 -17.72
N VAL A 255 -0.66 -6.19 -17.26
CA VAL A 255 0.06 -4.92 -17.44
C VAL A 255 0.69 -4.39 -16.14
N LEU A 256 0.67 -5.17 -15.05
CA LEU A 256 1.25 -4.80 -13.74
C LEU A 256 2.57 -5.53 -13.49
N ASP A 257 3.46 -4.91 -12.70
CA ASP A 257 4.64 -5.55 -12.10
C ASP A 257 4.40 -5.89 -10.62
N PHE A 258 3.49 -5.18 -9.96
CA PHE A 258 3.12 -5.38 -8.56
C PHE A 258 1.68 -4.92 -8.31
N ILE A 259 1.19 -5.24 -7.11
CA ILE A 259 -0.09 -4.73 -6.60
C ILE A 259 0.15 -4.04 -5.28
N HIS A 260 -0.27 -2.78 -5.19
CA HIS A 260 -0.44 -2.07 -3.95
C HIS A 260 -1.93 -2.08 -3.59
N ALA A 261 -2.24 -2.80 -2.52
CA ALA A 261 -3.61 -3.03 -2.09
C ALA A 261 -4.07 -1.94 -1.12
N HIS A 262 -5.32 -1.52 -1.24
CA HIS A 262 -6.00 -0.81 -0.19
C HIS A 262 -6.83 -1.81 0.61
N VAL A 263 -6.58 -1.90 1.90
CA VAL A 263 -7.29 -2.81 2.80
C VAL A 263 -7.87 -1.99 3.94
N MET A 264 -9.10 -1.56 3.73
CA MET A 264 -9.73 -0.48 4.48
C MET A 264 -10.95 -1.00 5.27
N ALA A 265 -10.71 -1.82 6.30
CA ALA A 265 -11.78 -2.35 7.15
C ALA A 265 -12.75 -1.25 7.64
N TYR A 266 -12.23 -0.06 7.94
CA TYR A 266 -13.01 1.10 8.34
C TYR A 266 -14.05 1.48 7.28
N TYR A 267 -13.67 1.58 6.01
CA TYR A 267 -14.61 1.96 4.92
C TYR A 267 -15.57 0.84 4.53
N HIS A 268 -15.30 -0.39 4.93
CA HIS A 268 -16.21 -1.52 4.78
C HIS A 268 -17.16 -1.71 5.98
N ASN A 269 -17.25 -0.72 6.88
CA ASN A 269 -18.10 -0.75 8.09
C ASN A 269 -17.81 -1.92 9.03
N ILE A 270 -16.58 -2.42 9.02
CA ILE A 270 -16.14 -3.48 9.91
C ILE A 270 -15.84 -2.87 11.27
N GLN A 271 -16.32 -3.51 12.35
CA GLN A 271 -15.99 -3.09 13.71
C GLN A 271 -14.52 -3.32 14.01
N VAL A 272 -13.96 -2.51 14.92
CA VAL A 272 -12.52 -2.58 15.22
C VAL A 272 -12.08 -3.97 15.67
N ASP A 273 -12.92 -4.71 16.38
CA ASP A 273 -12.62 -6.06 16.85
C ASP A 273 -12.50 -7.09 15.72
N ASP A 274 -13.20 -6.89 14.63
CA ASP A 274 -13.22 -7.77 13.46
C ASP A 274 -12.28 -7.30 12.33
N ALA A 275 -11.68 -6.12 12.48
CA ALA A 275 -10.88 -5.47 11.44
C ALA A 275 -9.66 -6.31 11.02
N TRP A 276 -9.06 -7.04 11.96
CA TRP A 276 -7.97 -7.95 11.61
C TRP A 276 -8.44 -9.15 10.79
N THR A 277 -9.58 -9.74 11.13
CA THR A 277 -10.15 -10.84 10.35
C THR A 277 -10.41 -10.43 8.91
N TYR A 278 -10.99 -9.24 8.71
CA TYR A 278 -11.15 -8.66 7.38
C TYR A 278 -9.80 -8.51 6.67
N THR A 279 -8.82 -7.88 7.31
CA THR A 279 -7.48 -7.66 6.75
C THR A 279 -6.81 -8.98 6.35
N ALA A 280 -6.85 -9.99 7.22
CA ALA A 280 -6.27 -11.30 6.95
C ALA A 280 -6.94 -11.99 5.75
N ASN A 281 -8.26 -11.93 5.66
CA ASN A 281 -9.02 -12.49 4.55
C ASN A 281 -8.65 -11.80 3.21
N GLN A 282 -8.49 -10.48 3.21
CA GLN A 282 -8.01 -9.75 2.03
C GLN A 282 -6.61 -10.22 1.61
N VAL A 283 -5.67 -10.31 2.54
CA VAL A 283 -4.31 -10.83 2.25
C VAL A 283 -4.36 -12.23 1.64
N LEU A 284 -5.15 -13.13 2.23
CA LEU A 284 -5.30 -14.50 1.71
C LEU A 284 -5.94 -14.52 0.31
N TRP A 285 -6.88 -13.61 0.05
CA TRP A 285 -7.49 -13.45 -1.26
C TRP A 285 -6.43 -13.07 -2.32
N TYR A 286 -5.58 -12.09 -2.04
CA TYR A 286 -4.50 -11.71 -2.95
C TYR A 286 -3.53 -12.88 -3.19
N LYS A 287 -3.12 -13.56 -2.14
CA LYS A 287 -2.21 -14.71 -2.26
C LYS A 287 -2.81 -15.87 -3.05
N LYS A 288 -4.13 -16.02 -3.05
CA LYS A 288 -4.85 -17.05 -3.80
C LYS A 288 -5.00 -16.72 -5.28
N TYR A 289 -5.35 -15.46 -5.58
CA TYR A 289 -5.75 -15.09 -6.96
C TYR A 289 -4.69 -14.31 -7.73
N LEU A 290 -3.72 -13.75 -7.04
CA LEU A 290 -2.64 -12.93 -7.61
C LEU A 290 -1.27 -13.30 -6.99
N PRO A 291 -0.95 -14.61 -6.86
CA PRO A 291 0.25 -15.09 -6.14
C PRO A 291 1.56 -14.65 -6.77
N GLN A 292 1.56 -14.28 -8.06
CA GLN A 292 2.74 -13.86 -8.80
C GLN A 292 3.21 -12.45 -8.45
N PHE A 293 2.36 -11.64 -7.80
CA PHE A 293 2.70 -10.26 -7.48
C PHE A 293 3.21 -10.09 -6.05
N PRO A 294 4.23 -9.24 -5.86
CA PRO A 294 4.53 -8.66 -4.55
C PRO A 294 3.29 -7.94 -4.00
N LEU A 295 2.97 -8.16 -2.73
CA LEU A 295 1.85 -7.51 -2.05
C LEU A 295 2.34 -6.53 -1.01
N ILE A 296 2.00 -5.26 -1.19
CA ILE A 296 2.10 -4.23 -0.17
C ILE A 296 0.70 -3.64 0.03
N ILE A 297 0.26 -3.57 1.27
CA ILE A 297 -0.94 -2.82 1.62
C ILE A 297 -0.52 -1.34 1.67
N SER A 298 -0.82 -0.62 0.60
CA SER A 298 -0.41 0.79 0.45
C SER A 298 -1.31 1.75 1.21
N GLU A 299 -2.56 1.34 1.49
CA GLU A 299 -3.44 2.03 2.43
C GLU A 299 -4.07 1.04 3.40
N MET A 300 -3.63 1.15 4.65
CA MET A 300 -4.29 0.55 5.80
C MET A 300 -4.59 1.69 6.78
N MET A 301 -5.82 1.76 7.28
CA MET A 301 -6.26 2.90 8.06
C MET A 301 -7.27 2.56 9.15
N TRP A 302 -7.34 3.44 10.14
CA TRP A 302 -8.45 3.58 11.08
C TRP A 302 -8.64 5.07 11.40
N ALA A 303 -9.83 5.46 11.85
CA ALA A 303 -10.13 6.86 12.14
C ALA A 303 -10.08 7.14 13.67
N THR A 304 -9.65 8.34 14.05
CA THR A 304 -9.67 8.83 15.45
C THR A 304 -10.99 9.48 15.84
N GLY A 305 -11.88 9.63 14.87
CA GLY A 305 -13.19 10.25 15.02
C GLY A 305 -13.97 10.17 13.72
N TYR A 306 -15.21 10.66 13.70
CA TYR A 306 -15.98 10.71 12.48
C TYR A 306 -15.32 11.66 11.48
N ASN A 307 -15.01 11.15 10.31
CA ASN A 307 -14.34 11.93 9.30
C ASN A 307 -15.34 12.85 8.58
N VAL A 308 -15.06 14.14 8.60
CA VAL A 308 -15.71 15.11 7.71
C VAL A 308 -14.81 15.16 6.47
N LEU A 309 -15.07 14.31 5.50
CA LEU A 309 -14.35 14.34 4.24
C LEU A 309 -14.94 15.43 3.35
N HIS A 310 -14.07 16.36 2.96
CA HIS A 310 -14.22 17.37 1.91
C HIS A 310 -15.42 18.32 1.99
N ALA A 311 -15.18 19.53 1.53
CA ALA A 311 -16.19 20.59 1.43
C ALA A 311 -17.49 20.09 0.79
N GLY A 312 -18.46 19.66 1.61
CA GLY A 312 -19.81 19.33 1.15
C GLY A 312 -20.44 18.03 1.59
N GLY A 313 -19.78 17.14 2.29
CA GLY A 313 -20.46 15.92 2.68
C GLY A 313 -19.77 15.06 3.74
N TYR A 314 -20.57 14.51 4.65
CA TYR A 314 -20.23 13.31 5.36
C TYR A 314 -20.23 12.15 4.37
N ILE A 315 -19.28 11.24 4.44
CA ILE A 315 -19.45 9.94 3.80
C ILE A 315 -20.59 9.26 4.55
N THR A 316 -21.78 9.34 3.98
CA THR A 316 -22.97 8.65 4.48
C THR A 316 -22.77 7.16 4.21
N GLY A 317 -22.70 6.35 5.24
CA GLY A 317 -22.55 4.89 5.15
C GLY A 317 -21.58 4.29 6.17
N PHE A 318 -20.71 5.11 6.78
CA PHE A 318 -19.74 4.66 7.79
C PHE A 318 -20.23 4.88 9.24
N ALA A 319 -21.52 4.93 9.44
CA ALA A 319 -22.12 5.23 10.75
C ALA A 319 -21.98 4.12 11.80
N VAL A 320 -21.37 2.99 11.45
CA VAL A 320 -21.35 1.79 12.30
C VAL A 320 -19.98 1.51 12.88
N ALA A 321 -18.88 1.97 12.25
CA ALA A 321 -17.55 1.72 12.76
C ALA A 321 -17.29 2.56 14.03
N GLU A 322 -16.79 1.93 15.06
CA GLU A 322 -16.33 2.60 16.28
C GLU A 322 -15.11 3.47 15.95
N VAL A 323 -15.19 4.75 16.26
CA VAL A 323 -14.17 5.73 15.90
C VAL A 323 -13.80 6.60 17.11
N SER A 324 -12.64 6.32 17.64
CA SER A 324 -12.01 7.09 18.70
C SER A 324 -10.49 6.93 18.66
N VAL A 325 -9.77 7.74 19.39
CA VAL A 325 -8.31 7.54 19.59
C VAL A 325 -8.02 6.18 20.24
N ALA A 326 -8.93 5.67 21.05
CA ALA A 326 -8.80 4.36 21.68
C ALA A 326 -8.93 3.24 20.62
N ASP A 327 -9.92 3.32 19.73
CA ASP A 327 -10.12 2.36 18.65
C ASP A 327 -9.01 2.40 17.61
N TYR A 328 -8.54 3.60 17.26
CA TYR A 328 -7.36 3.81 16.43
C TYR A 328 -6.14 3.10 17.03
N THR A 329 -5.91 3.29 18.32
CA THR A 329 -4.80 2.64 19.04
C THR A 329 -4.96 1.13 19.12
N LYS A 330 -6.19 0.65 19.34
CA LYS A 330 -6.54 -0.78 19.38
C LYS A 330 -6.26 -1.44 18.03
N PHE A 331 -6.68 -0.81 16.94
CA PHE A 331 -6.45 -1.31 15.59
C PHE A 331 -4.96 -1.53 15.31
N TRP A 332 -4.12 -0.53 15.53
CA TRP A 332 -2.68 -0.64 15.25
C TRP A 332 -1.98 -1.65 16.16
N LYS A 333 -2.39 -1.76 17.41
CA LYS A 333 -1.88 -2.82 18.30
C LYS A 333 -2.29 -4.21 17.84
N MET A 334 -3.48 -4.35 17.28
CA MET A 334 -3.97 -5.61 16.74
C MET A 334 -3.19 -6.00 15.46
N VAL A 335 -2.88 -5.05 14.57
CA VAL A 335 -2.00 -5.29 13.41
C VAL A 335 -0.62 -5.77 13.89
N ASP A 336 -0.04 -5.12 14.90
CA ASP A 336 1.23 -5.55 15.48
C ASP A 336 1.18 -6.93 16.13
N ALA A 337 0.09 -7.27 16.79
CA ALA A 337 -0.08 -8.60 17.38
C ALA A 337 -0.06 -9.70 16.34
N ASN A 338 -0.45 -9.39 15.10
CA ASN A 338 -0.53 -10.31 13.98
C ASN A 338 0.66 -10.19 12.99
N CYS A 339 1.74 -9.58 13.41
CA CYS A 339 2.95 -9.41 12.60
C CYS A 339 3.48 -10.75 12.03
N ALA A 340 3.39 -11.86 12.78
CA ALA A 340 3.80 -13.17 12.30
C ALA A 340 3.03 -13.63 11.04
N PHE A 341 1.73 -13.34 10.96
CA PHE A 341 0.92 -13.59 9.77
C PHE A 341 1.41 -12.77 8.57
N LEU A 342 1.69 -11.48 8.77
CA LEU A 342 2.22 -10.63 7.71
C LEU A 342 3.55 -11.14 7.18
N LYS A 343 4.41 -11.65 8.07
CA LYS A 343 5.67 -12.29 7.70
C LYS A 343 5.47 -13.57 6.91
N GLU A 344 4.59 -14.47 7.38
CA GLU A 344 4.26 -15.73 6.70
C GLU A 344 3.80 -15.48 5.26
N HIS A 345 3.02 -14.42 5.07
CA HIS A 345 2.46 -14.06 3.77
C HIS A 345 3.28 -13.01 3.00
N ASN A 346 4.51 -12.66 3.46
CA ASN A 346 5.36 -11.63 2.84
C ASN A 346 4.53 -10.38 2.47
N THR A 347 3.83 -9.81 3.45
CA THR A 347 2.94 -8.68 3.27
C THR A 347 3.41 -7.51 4.13
N ALA A 348 3.79 -6.42 3.49
CA ALA A 348 4.14 -5.17 4.14
C ALA A 348 2.98 -4.17 4.08
N TYR A 349 3.06 -3.10 4.87
CA TYR A 349 2.02 -2.07 4.83
C TYR A 349 2.54 -0.66 5.08
N PHE A 350 1.79 0.31 4.54
CA PHE A 350 1.84 1.72 4.89
C PHE A 350 0.62 2.11 5.72
N ILE A 351 0.82 2.98 6.70
CA ILE A 351 -0.26 3.60 7.44
C ILE A 351 -0.79 4.79 6.62
N HIS A 352 -2.06 4.79 6.32
CA HIS A 352 -2.74 5.94 5.74
C HIS A 352 -3.46 6.72 6.85
N ALA A 353 -3.05 7.97 7.15
CA ALA A 353 -2.02 8.73 6.52
C ALA A 353 -1.13 9.42 7.56
N TRP A 354 -0.03 10.03 7.10
CA TRP A 354 0.79 10.83 8.01
C TRP A 354 0.08 12.10 8.46
N ARG A 355 -0.49 12.87 7.50
CA ARG A 355 -1.18 14.16 7.74
C ARG A 355 -2.16 14.48 6.60
N GLN A 356 -2.92 15.58 6.71
CA GLN A 356 -3.82 16.13 5.67
C GLN A 356 -4.96 15.18 5.22
N GLN A 357 -5.26 14.17 6.02
CA GLN A 357 -6.37 13.24 5.79
C GLN A 357 -7.36 13.22 6.99
N GLY A 358 -7.52 14.38 7.63
CA GLY A 358 -8.52 14.56 8.70
C GLY A 358 -8.29 13.62 9.88
N THR A 359 -9.30 12.85 10.24
CA THR A 359 -9.25 11.92 11.37
C THR A 359 -8.44 10.65 11.12
N LEU A 360 -7.92 10.45 9.90
CA LEU A 360 -7.01 9.36 9.56
C LEU A 360 -5.54 9.69 9.88
N ASN A 361 -5.25 10.95 10.23
CA ASN A 361 -3.89 11.41 10.46
C ASN A 361 -3.22 10.75 11.65
N MET A 362 -1.97 10.33 11.47
CA MET A 362 -1.07 10.01 12.58
C MET A 362 -0.51 11.28 13.23
N LEU A 363 -0.13 12.28 12.41
CA LEU A 363 0.36 13.58 12.88
C LEU A 363 -0.81 14.54 13.07
N GLN A 364 -0.92 15.11 14.28
CA GLN A 364 -1.92 16.11 14.60
C GLN A 364 -1.47 17.51 14.18
N ASN A 365 -2.40 18.46 14.10
CA ASN A 365 -2.12 19.83 13.69
C ASN A 365 -1.15 20.59 14.63
N ASP A 366 -1.04 20.16 15.88
CA ASP A 366 -0.09 20.73 16.84
C ASP A 366 1.32 20.11 16.78
N GLY A 367 1.55 19.21 15.82
CA GLY A 367 2.80 18.50 15.63
C GLY A 367 2.98 17.26 16.51
N SER A 368 2.03 16.99 17.42
CA SER A 368 2.01 15.73 18.19
C SER A 368 1.54 14.56 17.33
N VAL A 369 1.78 13.33 17.79
CA VAL A 369 1.28 12.13 17.13
C VAL A 369 0.19 11.46 17.96
N VAL A 370 -0.78 10.83 17.29
CA VAL A 370 -1.93 10.19 17.95
C VAL A 370 -1.50 9.11 18.93
N ILE A 371 -0.45 8.34 18.62
CA ILE A 371 0.05 7.26 19.46
C ILE A 371 1.54 7.49 19.76
N PRO A 372 1.89 8.37 20.72
CA PRO A 372 3.26 8.87 20.89
C PRO A 372 4.28 7.81 21.34
N ASN A 373 3.84 6.75 22.03
CA ASN A 373 4.72 5.72 22.59
C ASN A 373 4.64 4.38 21.86
N TRP A 374 3.95 4.34 20.74
CA TRP A 374 3.83 3.13 19.94
C TRP A 374 4.92 3.08 18.88
N LYS A 375 5.52 1.91 18.75
CA LYS A 375 6.46 1.61 17.66
C LYS A 375 5.96 0.37 16.91
N PRO A 376 5.60 0.51 15.65
CA PRO A 376 5.18 -0.62 14.84
C PRO A 376 6.25 -1.72 14.80
N LYS A 377 5.80 -2.97 14.87
CA LYS A 377 6.71 -4.10 14.69
C LYS A 377 7.21 -4.15 13.25
N LYS A 378 8.51 -4.17 13.08
CA LYS A 378 9.18 -4.37 11.80
C LYS A 378 9.64 -5.80 11.60
N TRP A 379 9.94 -6.47 12.72
CA TRP A 379 10.45 -7.83 12.72
C TRP A 379 9.56 -8.68 13.63
N CYS A 380 9.15 -9.81 13.11
CA CYS A 380 8.28 -10.73 13.83
C CYS A 380 9.05 -11.98 14.30
#